data_7ef492e0aea779a7d4068efe2951ea74
#
_entry.id   7ef492e0aea779a7d4068efe2951ea74
#
_cell.length_a   1.000
_cell.length_b   1.000
_cell.length_c   1.000
_cell.angle_alpha   90.00
_cell.angle_beta   90.00
_cell.angle_gamma   90.00
#
_symmetry.space_group_name_H-M   'P 1'
#
loop_
_entity.id
_entity.type
_entity.pdbx_description
1 polymer ?
#
loop_
_entity_poly.entity_id
_entity_poly.type
_entity_poly.pdbx_seq_one_letter_code
_entity_poly.pdbx_strand_id
1 'polypeptide(L)'
;MKVIESRANPLYKTLQRQFRVAGKLDELIWLEGPHLCQMWQAHQTGLTWLIFDASRLGDPAIEALREGVEPEQQICLSHDLFDSISSVQSHQGVLMVAPTPAAPLSVRLDRTTVLLDRIQDPGNVGTILRTCAAAGTTQVICSP
;
A
#
# COMPACT_ATOMS: atom_id res chain seq x y z
N MET A 1 -12.69 15.22 -3.71
CA MET A 1 -12.51 13.99 -4.51
C MET A 1 -12.28 14.33 -5.98
N LYS A 2 -11.29 13.73 -6.62
CA LYS A 2 -10.97 13.89 -8.05
C LYS A 2 -11.49 12.66 -8.80
N VAL A 3 -12.27 12.87 -9.87
CA VAL A 3 -12.76 11.79 -10.74
C VAL A 3 -11.94 11.78 -12.02
N ILE A 4 -11.40 10.61 -12.39
CA ILE A 4 -10.55 10.46 -13.58
C ILE A 4 -11.07 9.27 -14.42
N GLU A 5 -11.41 9.57 -15.67
CA GLU A 5 -11.97 8.61 -16.64
C GLU A 5 -11.10 8.49 -17.90
N SER A 6 -10.03 9.28 -18.00
CA SER A 6 -9.18 9.31 -19.20
C SER A 6 -7.73 8.99 -18.89
N ARG A 7 -7.15 8.09 -19.69
CA ARG A 7 -5.70 7.78 -19.68
C ARG A 7 -4.81 9.00 -20.03
N ALA A 8 -5.39 10.01 -20.67
CA ALA A 8 -4.66 11.23 -21.00
C ALA A 8 -4.48 12.18 -19.79
N ASN A 9 -5.21 11.97 -18.69
CA ASN A 9 -5.14 12.81 -17.50
C ASN A 9 -3.71 12.83 -16.92
N PRO A 10 -3.13 14.02 -16.65
CA PRO A 10 -1.75 14.14 -16.16
C PRO A 10 -1.52 13.44 -14.82
N LEU A 11 -2.50 13.54 -13.90
CA LEU A 11 -2.41 12.88 -12.59
C LEU A 11 -2.40 11.36 -12.75
N TYR A 12 -3.28 10.81 -13.61
CA TYR A 12 -3.30 9.38 -13.90
C TYR A 12 -1.96 8.88 -14.48
N LYS A 13 -1.36 9.62 -15.43
CA LYS A 13 -0.04 9.28 -15.96
C LYS A 13 1.04 9.27 -14.88
N THR A 14 0.95 10.19 -13.94
CA THR A 14 1.86 10.22 -12.77
C THR A 14 1.67 9.00 -11.89
N LEU A 15 0.43 8.64 -11.53
CA LEU A 15 0.11 7.44 -10.76
C LEU A 15 0.62 6.18 -11.46
N GLN A 16 0.33 6.02 -12.75
CA GLN A 16 0.79 4.86 -13.52
C GLN A 16 2.32 4.74 -13.56
N ARG A 17 3.03 5.86 -13.69
CA ARG A 17 4.50 5.87 -13.63
C ARG A 17 5.00 5.47 -12.25
N GLN A 18 4.43 6.03 -11.18
CA GLN A 18 4.78 5.70 -9.80
C GLN A 18 4.51 4.23 -9.49
N PHE A 19 3.37 3.69 -9.91
CA PHE A 19 3.03 2.28 -9.74
C PHE A 19 4.06 1.34 -10.40
N ARG A 20 4.52 1.66 -11.62
CA ARG A 20 5.53 0.85 -12.33
C ARG A 20 6.91 0.81 -11.66
N VAL A 21 7.22 1.82 -10.85
CA VAL A 21 8.47 1.91 -10.10
C VAL A 21 8.27 1.64 -8.60
N ALA A 22 7.05 1.33 -8.19
CA ALA A 22 6.75 0.97 -6.80
C ALA A 22 7.65 -0.20 -6.34
N GLY A 23 8.21 -0.07 -5.15
CA GLY A 23 9.19 -1.01 -4.62
C GLY A 23 10.62 -0.88 -5.16
N LYS A 24 10.86 0.01 -6.13
CA LYS A 24 12.22 0.33 -6.62
C LYS A 24 12.74 1.67 -6.10
N LEU A 25 11.83 2.55 -5.69
CA LEU A 25 12.10 3.84 -5.08
C LEU A 25 11.52 3.80 -3.67
N ASP A 26 12.35 3.99 -2.67
CA ASP A 26 12.00 3.85 -1.25
C ASP A 26 11.10 4.97 -0.71
N GLU A 27 10.53 5.81 -1.57
CA GLU A 27 9.78 7.00 -1.15
C GLU A 27 8.29 6.73 -0.89
N LEU A 28 7.67 5.83 -1.65
CA LEU A 28 6.23 5.55 -1.57
C LEU A 28 5.94 4.05 -1.55
N ILE A 29 4.99 3.67 -0.71
CA ILE A 29 4.41 2.32 -0.70
C ILE A 29 2.99 2.35 -1.27
N TRP A 30 2.60 1.23 -1.87
CA TRP A 30 1.29 0.99 -2.43
C TRP A 30 0.63 -0.15 -1.66
N LEU A 31 -0.48 0.18 -0.99
CA LEU A 31 -1.22 -0.74 -0.16
C LEU A 31 -2.52 -1.09 -0.88
N GLU A 32 -2.70 -2.35 -1.23
CA GLU A 32 -3.86 -2.79 -2.00
C GLU A 32 -4.83 -3.58 -1.15
N GLY A 33 -6.09 -3.21 -1.23
CA GLY A 33 -7.21 -3.81 -0.54
C GLY A 33 -7.59 -3.13 0.78
N PRO A 34 -8.87 -3.26 1.18
CA PRO A 34 -9.41 -2.54 2.34
C PRO A 34 -8.67 -2.84 3.64
N HIS A 35 -8.28 -4.10 3.85
CA HIS A 35 -7.62 -4.52 5.09
C HIS A 35 -6.28 -3.83 5.31
N LEU A 36 -5.41 -3.78 4.29
CA LEU A 36 -4.11 -3.08 4.41
C LEU A 36 -4.29 -1.57 4.58
N CYS A 37 -5.24 -0.98 3.87
CA CYS A 37 -5.56 0.44 4.00
C CYS A 37 -6.07 0.78 5.42
N GLN A 38 -6.96 -0.03 5.99
CA GLN A 38 -7.47 0.13 7.36
C GLN A 38 -6.35 0.00 8.39
N MET A 39 -5.49 -1.02 8.25
CA MET A 39 -4.33 -1.18 9.13
C MET A 39 -3.39 0.01 9.06
N TRP A 40 -3.17 0.56 7.87
CA TRP A 40 -2.34 1.75 7.73
C TRP A 40 -2.96 2.95 8.47
N GLN A 41 -4.25 3.23 8.26
CA GLN A 41 -4.94 4.33 8.95
C GLN A 41 -4.95 4.18 10.47
N ALA A 42 -5.01 2.94 10.98
CA ALA A 42 -5.02 2.67 12.42
C ALA A 42 -3.64 2.85 13.09
N HIS A 43 -2.54 2.66 12.35
CA HIS A 43 -1.20 2.58 12.94
C HIS A 43 -0.22 3.63 12.43
N GLN A 44 -0.54 4.29 11.35
CA GLN A 44 0.34 5.28 10.71
C GLN A 44 -0.42 6.56 10.40
N THR A 45 0.31 7.66 10.35
CA THR A 45 -0.21 8.95 9.94
C THR A 45 0.36 9.33 8.58
N GLY A 46 -0.49 9.90 7.77
CA GLY A 46 -0.13 10.40 6.44
C GLY A 46 -0.38 9.38 5.33
N LEU A 47 -1.08 9.86 4.34
CA LEU A 47 -1.23 9.22 3.05
C LEU A 47 -1.06 10.29 1.97
N THR A 48 -0.67 9.87 0.79
CA THR A 48 -0.59 10.76 -0.37
C THR A 48 -1.92 10.71 -1.14
N TRP A 49 -2.40 9.49 -1.43
CA TRP A 49 -3.64 9.27 -2.15
C TRP A 49 -4.40 8.06 -1.61
N LEU A 50 -5.72 8.20 -1.53
CA LEU A 50 -6.67 7.09 -1.48
C LEU A 50 -7.32 6.99 -2.86
N ILE A 51 -7.11 5.86 -3.54
CA ILE A 51 -7.56 5.62 -4.92
C ILE A 51 -8.59 4.51 -4.89
N PHE A 52 -9.74 4.69 -5.51
CA PHE A 52 -10.76 3.67 -5.56
C PHE A 52 -11.43 3.56 -6.94
N ASP A 53 -11.92 2.38 -7.22
CA ASP A 53 -12.65 2.03 -8.42
C ASP A 53 -14.07 2.60 -8.34
N ALA A 54 -14.49 3.34 -9.37
CA ALA A 54 -15.83 3.92 -9.47
C ALA A 54 -16.95 2.86 -9.37
N SER A 55 -16.69 1.63 -9.81
CA SER A 55 -17.67 0.53 -9.73
C SER A 55 -17.90 0.03 -8.28
N ARG A 56 -17.06 0.43 -7.35
CA ARG A 56 -17.13 0.05 -5.93
C ARG A 56 -17.60 1.19 -5.01
N LEU A 57 -18.02 2.31 -5.58
CA LEU A 57 -18.67 3.37 -4.81
C LEU A 57 -19.91 2.83 -4.09
N GLY A 58 -20.01 3.13 -2.78
CA GLY A 58 -21.06 2.60 -1.91
C GLY A 58 -20.73 1.27 -1.24
N ASP A 59 -19.55 0.67 -1.50
CA ASP A 59 -19.06 -0.44 -0.68
C ASP A 59 -18.74 0.07 0.74
N PRO A 60 -19.34 -0.51 1.80
CA PRO A 60 -19.17 -0.01 3.17
C PRO A 60 -17.72 0.05 3.63
N ALA A 61 -16.87 -0.90 3.19
CA ALA A 61 -15.46 -0.91 3.58
C ALA A 61 -14.68 0.23 2.91
N ILE A 62 -15.05 0.62 1.69
CA ILE A 62 -14.43 1.75 0.98
C ILE A 62 -14.93 3.07 1.56
N GLU A 63 -16.24 3.19 1.84
CA GLU A 63 -16.79 4.41 2.44
C GLU A 63 -16.17 4.69 3.81
N ALA A 64 -16.01 3.66 4.67
CA ALA A 64 -15.33 3.80 5.95
C ALA A 64 -13.89 4.31 5.83
N LEU A 65 -13.15 3.86 4.81
CA LEU A 65 -11.80 4.36 4.53
C LEU A 65 -11.80 5.83 4.09
N ARG A 66 -12.81 6.23 3.32
CA ARG A 66 -12.95 7.58 2.79
C ARG A 66 -13.27 8.62 3.85
N GLU A 67 -14.05 8.25 4.89
CA GLU A 67 -14.43 9.15 5.98
C GLU A 67 -13.22 9.76 6.71
N GLY A 68 -12.10 9.02 6.78
CA GLY A 68 -10.87 9.47 7.43
C GLY A 68 -9.87 10.18 6.51
N VAL A 69 -10.25 10.51 5.26
CA VAL A 69 -9.33 11.06 4.25
C VAL A 69 -9.87 12.34 3.65
N GLU A 70 -9.00 13.36 3.56
CA GLU A 70 -9.36 14.64 2.97
C GLU A 70 -9.79 14.47 1.50
N PRO A 71 -10.85 15.18 1.04
CA PRO A 71 -11.37 15.05 -0.32
C PRO A 71 -10.32 15.28 -1.42
N GLU A 72 -9.33 16.14 -1.17
CA GLU A 72 -8.24 16.46 -2.10
C GLU A 72 -7.31 15.28 -2.33
N GLN A 73 -7.21 14.38 -1.36
CA GLN A 73 -6.40 13.16 -1.41
C GLN A 73 -7.18 11.95 -1.96
N GLN A 74 -8.48 12.11 -2.23
CA GLN A 74 -9.31 11.04 -2.79
C GLN A 74 -9.34 11.09 -4.31
N ILE A 75 -9.07 9.95 -4.95
CA ILE A 75 -9.11 9.78 -6.41
C ILE A 75 -10.05 8.61 -6.74
N CYS A 76 -11.07 8.90 -7.55
CA CYS A 76 -11.95 7.90 -8.12
C CYS A 76 -11.53 7.65 -9.57
N LEU A 77 -11.21 6.42 -9.90
CA LEU A 77 -10.85 5.99 -11.26
C LEU A 77 -11.98 5.17 -11.88
N SER A 78 -12.18 5.29 -13.19
CA SER A 78 -12.98 4.29 -13.90
C SER A 78 -12.38 2.89 -13.72
N HIS A 79 -13.19 1.86 -13.83
CA HIS A 79 -12.78 0.46 -13.63
C HIS A 79 -11.53 0.09 -14.45
N ASP A 80 -11.54 0.37 -15.75
CA ASP A 80 -10.41 0.08 -16.66
C ASP A 80 -9.10 0.79 -16.26
N LEU A 81 -9.21 2.00 -15.69
CA LEU A 81 -8.04 2.74 -15.22
C LEU A 81 -7.52 2.15 -13.92
N PHE A 82 -8.42 1.77 -13.02
CA PHE A 82 -8.06 1.14 -11.77
C PHE A 82 -7.36 -0.21 -12.01
N ASP A 83 -7.94 -1.07 -12.85
CA ASP A 83 -7.34 -2.36 -13.25
C ASP A 83 -5.89 -2.22 -13.71
N SER A 84 -5.59 -1.17 -14.46
CA SER A 84 -4.25 -0.98 -15.05
C SER A 84 -3.18 -0.54 -14.05
N ILE A 85 -3.56 -0.20 -12.82
CA ILE A 85 -2.67 0.12 -11.69
C ILE A 85 -2.87 -0.82 -10.49
N SER A 86 -3.65 -1.87 -10.63
CA SER A 86 -3.77 -2.94 -9.65
C SER A 86 -2.70 -4.00 -9.87
N SER A 87 -2.17 -4.56 -8.79
CA SER A 87 -1.20 -5.65 -8.83
C SER A 87 -1.86 -7.03 -8.83
N VAL A 88 -3.18 -7.10 -8.58
CA VAL A 88 -3.94 -8.35 -8.47
C VAL A 88 -5.07 -8.40 -9.50
N GLN A 89 -5.33 -9.59 -10.05
CA GLN A 89 -6.39 -9.80 -11.05
C GLN A 89 -7.81 -9.63 -10.48
N SER A 90 -8.01 -9.90 -9.19
CA SER A 90 -9.30 -9.77 -8.50
C SER A 90 -9.17 -8.78 -7.36
N HIS A 91 -8.99 -7.51 -7.72
CA HIS A 91 -8.85 -6.46 -6.73
C HIS A 91 -10.16 -6.13 -5.98
N GLN A 92 -10.03 -5.59 -4.79
CA GLN A 92 -11.16 -5.16 -3.96
C GLN A 92 -11.53 -3.68 -4.16
N GLY A 93 -11.00 -3.05 -5.20
CA GLY A 93 -11.37 -1.71 -5.65
C GLY A 93 -10.86 -0.56 -4.81
N VAL A 94 -9.82 -0.77 -4.00
CA VAL A 94 -9.15 0.31 -3.26
C VAL A 94 -7.64 0.11 -3.21
N LEU A 95 -6.93 1.23 -3.38
CA LEU A 95 -5.49 1.38 -3.26
C LEU A 95 -5.18 2.60 -2.38
N MET A 96 -4.21 2.49 -1.51
CA MET A 96 -3.65 3.63 -0.79
C MET A 96 -2.18 3.81 -1.16
N VAL A 97 -1.80 5.06 -1.43
CA VAL A 97 -0.40 5.45 -1.65
C VAL A 97 0.04 6.25 -0.44
N ALA A 98 1.10 5.83 0.21
CA ALA A 98 1.60 6.45 1.42
C ALA A 98 3.13 6.59 1.40
N PRO A 99 3.70 7.53 2.17
CA PRO A 99 5.13 7.61 2.35
C PRO A 99 5.68 6.33 2.98
N THR A 100 6.81 5.85 2.49
CA THR A 100 7.51 4.72 3.11
C THR A 100 7.94 5.10 4.52
N PRO A 101 7.60 4.32 5.55
CA PRO A 101 8.08 4.58 6.90
C PRO A 101 9.61 4.55 6.95
N ALA A 102 10.20 5.48 7.70
CA ALA A 102 11.64 5.46 7.92
C ALA A 102 12.05 4.14 8.58
N ALA A 103 12.96 3.42 7.96
CA ALA A 103 13.53 2.22 8.56
C ALA A 103 14.37 2.61 9.79
N PRO A 104 14.34 1.85 10.89
CA PRO A 104 15.23 2.06 12.01
C PRO A 104 16.69 1.89 11.55
N LEU A 105 17.52 2.89 11.79
CA LEU A 105 18.91 2.93 11.34
C LEU A 105 19.87 2.05 12.17
N SER A 106 19.39 1.38 13.23
CA SER A 106 20.25 0.62 14.12
C SER A 106 19.68 -0.76 14.43
N VAL A 107 20.56 -1.75 14.30
CA VAL A 107 20.28 -3.12 14.78
C VAL A 107 20.43 -3.14 16.31
N ARG A 108 19.45 -3.66 17.00
CA ARG A 108 19.45 -3.83 18.45
C ARG A 108 19.99 -5.22 18.79
N LEU A 109 21.14 -5.27 19.48
CA LEU A 109 21.77 -6.53 19.86
C LEU A 109 21.16 -7.18 21.13
N ASP A 110 20.29 -6.45 21.83
CA ASP A 110 19.58 -6.89 23.02
C ASP A 110 18.24 -7.61 22.72
N ARG A 111 17.97 -7.90 21.45
CA ARG A 111 16.71 -8.49 21.01
C ARG A 111 16.89 -9.72 20.14
N THR A 112 15.92 -10.64 20.24
CA THR A 112 15.82 -11.76 19.27
C THR A 112 15.62 -11.18 17.88
N THR A 113 16.51 -11.56 16.96
CA THR A 113 16.50 -11.08 15.58
C THR A 113 16.36 -12.27 14.64
N VAL A 114 15.49 -12.13 13.67
CA VAL A 114 15.37 -13.08 12.54
C VAL A 114 16.09 -12.48 11.34
N LEU A 115 17.00 -13.26 10.76
CA LEU A 115 17.71 -12.90 9.55
C LEU A 115 17.09 -13.65 8.36
N LEU A 116 16.68 -12.90 7.34
CA LEU A 116 16.18 -13.45 6.08
C LEU A 116 17.24 -13.23 5.02
N ASP A 117 17.90 -14.32 4.61
CA ASP A 117 18.93 -14.25 3.58
C ASP A 117 18.37 -14.75 2.24
N ARG A 118 18.34 -13.86 1.24
CA ARG A 118 17.96 -14.14 -0.15
C ARG A 118 16.62 -14.86 -0.30
N ILE A 119 15.59 -14.45 0.45
CA ILE A 119 14.24 -14.97 0.25
C ILE A 119 13.68 -14.40 -1.05
N GLN A 120 13.53 -15.25 -2.06
CA GLN A 120 13.15 -14.82 -3.42
C GLN A 120 11.66 -14.53 -3.58
N ASP A 121 10.81 -15.22 -2.81
CA ASP A 121 9.36 -15.08 -2.91
C ASP A 121 8.84 -14.06 -1.87
N PRO A 122 8.27 -12.92 -2.31
CA PRO A 122 7.68 -11.93 -1.42
C PRO A 122 6.54 -12.48 -0.54
N GLY A 123 5.82 -13.50 -1.01
CA GLY A 123 4.78 -14.18 -0.23
C GLY A 123 5.36 -14.91 0.98
N ASN A 124 6.52 -15.56 0.80
CA ASN A 124 7.25 -16.18 1.90
C ASN A 124 7.77 -15.15 2.89
N VAL A 125 8.33 -14.04 2.41
CA VAL A 125 8.76 -12.92 3.27
C VAL A 125 7.58 -12.44 4.12
N GLY A 126 6.44 -12.16 3.50
CA GLY A 126 5.23 -11.72 4.20
C GLY A 126 4.73 -12.73 5.23
N THR A 127 4.80 -14.03 4.93
CA THR A 127 4.41 -15.10 5.86
C THR A 127 5.34 -15.17 7.06
N ILE A 128 6.65 -15.08 6.84
CA ILE A 128 7.65 -15.09 7.91
C ILE A 128 7.47 -13.84 8.80
N LEU A 129 7.29 -12.66 8.22
CA LEU A 129 7.07 -11.43 8.98
C LEU A 129 5.82 -11.52 9.87
N ARG A 130 4.69 -12.05 9.37
CA ARG A 130 3.49 -12.29 10.18
C ARG A 130 3.75 -13.28 11.31
N THR A 131 4.49 -14.35 11.04
CA THR A 131 4.86 -15.34 12.07
C THR A 131 5.77 -14.73 13.13
N CYS A 132 6.76 -13.94 12.73
CA CYS A 132 7.63 -13.21 13.65
C CYS A 132 6.82 -12.26 14.55
N ALA A 133 5.89 -11.50 13.98
CA ALA A 133 5.02 -10.59 14.73
C ALA A 133 4.16 -11.36 15.75
N ALA A 134 3.55 -12.49 15.34
CA ALA A 134 2.75 -13.34 16.22
C ALA A 134 3.58 -13.98 17.36
N ALA A 135 4.86 -14.27 17.09
CA ALA A 135 5.79 -14.81 18.09
C ALA A 135 6.43 -13.73 18.98
N GLY A 136 6.08 -12.46 18.81
CA GLY A 136 6.66 -11.34 19.56
C GLY A 136 8.09 -10.95 19.15
N THR A 137 8.57 -11.41 18.00
CA THR A 137 9.84 -10.97 17.44
C THR A 137 9.72 -9.53 16.97
N THR A 138 10.57 -8.66 17.48
CA THR A 138 10.49 -7.21 17.22
C THR A 138 11.52 -6.70 16.21
N GLN A 139 12.40 -7.58 15.71
CA GLN A 139 13.44 -7.21 14.76
C GLN A 139 13.62 -8.30 13.70
N VAL A 140 13.50 -7.88 12.44
CA VAL A 140 13.80 -8.73 11.27
C VAL A 140 14.76 -7.95 10.37
N ILE A 141 15.78 -8.63 9.88
CA ILE A 141 16.79 -8.08 8.96
C ILE A 141 16.69 -8.90 7.69
N CYS A 142 16.50 -8.24 6.56
CA CYS A 142 16.47 -8.87 5.25
C CYS A 142 17.74 -8.51 4.48
N SER A 143 18.37 -9.50 3.85
CA SER A 143 19.40 -9.23 2.83
C SER A 143 18.71 -8.75 1.54
N PRO A 144 19.41 -7.98 0.71
CA PRO A 144 18.94 -7.60 -0.61
C PRO A 144 18.64 -8.80 -1.51
#